data_9f85d643fa0e49874d0a1a56a7981ed5
#
_entry.id   9f85d643fa0e49874d0a1a56a7981ed5
#
_cell.length_a   1.000
_cell.length_b   1.000
_cell.length_c   1.000
_cell.angle_alpha   90.00
_cell.angle_beta   90.00
_cell.angle_gamma   90.00
#
_symmetry.space_group_name_H-M   'P 1'
#
loop_
_entity.id
_entity.type
_entity.pdbx_description
1 polymer ?
#
loop_
_entity_poly.entity_id
_entity_poly.type
_entity_poly.pdbx_seq_one_letter_code
_entity_poly.pdbx_strand_id
1 'polypeptide(L)'
;VKLGLLNLGLRLDSDFSADWVNFLFPKTQPTMKNSFWLILFALAACSAPQSQVSLEQEVMTIGSVERLDTSINALIPADAKIEVLASGFEWAEGPLWLEEQQALIFTDVPTNKIWKWTEKDSLSLYLSPSGYLGDRTDKREPGANGLALDAGGNLILCQHGERQLGKMLASLEVPKSEFEALATGYEGKRFNSPNDLVFNSWGQLFFTDPPYGMDPWDEKQLDFQGVYRLDSDGKVNLLVDTLSRPNGIALSPDQKTLYIAQSDPEKARYYAFDLDESGNVIAGKVLFDATAFQSETRKGLPDGLKVHSSGVLFATGPGGVLVISPEGKHLGTILTENGTANCAFDADEKYLYMTADAYLMRIALK
;
A
#
# COMPACT_ATOMS: atom_id res chain seq x y z
N VAL A 1 58.17 -4.46 8.09
CA VAL A 1 58.23 -5.45 9.15
C VAL A 1 57.20 -6.52 8.82
N LYS A 2 57.68 -7.71 8.46
CA LYS A 2 56.94 -8.95 8.27
C LYS A 2 56.54 -9.55 9.61
N LEU A 3 55.41 -10.19 9.69
CA LEU A 3 55.03 -11.42 10.43
C LEU A 3 53.50 -11.51 10.35
N GLY A 4 52.81 -12.60 10.12
CA GLY A 4 53.11 -14.00 9.97
C GLY A 4 51.78 -14.74 9.98
N LEU A 5 51.64 -15.69 9.10
CA LEU A 5 50.48 -16.60 8.90
C LEU A 5 50.22 -17.46 10.16
N LEU A 6 48.95 -17.72 10.43
CA LEU A 6 48.55 -18.99 11.05
C LEU A 6 47.21 -19.47 10.43
N ASN A 7 47.36 -20.49 9.57
CA ASN A 7 46.31 -21.36 9.11
C ASN A 7 45.84 -22.27 10.25
N LEU A 8 44.56 -22.41 10.47
CA LEU A 8 43.95 -23.54 11.15
C LEU A 8 42.81 -24.07 10.29
N GLY A 9 43.13 -25.07 9.52
CA GLY A 9 42.16 -25.90 8.84
C GLY A 9 41.45 -26.83 9.83
N LEU A 10 40.16 -26.84 9.77
CA LEU A 10 39.32 -27.95 10.27
C LEU A 10 38.45 -28.42 9.14
N ARG A 11 38.79 -29.61 8.61
CA ARG A 11 37.89 -30.48 7.82
C ARG A 11 36.81 -30.98 8.77
N LEU A 12 35.59 -30.92 8.34
CA LEU A 12 34.50 -31.77 8.86
C LEU A 12 34.08 -32.74 7.76
N ASP A 13 34.32 -34.01 8.08
CA ASP A 13 33.93 -35.15 7.27
C ASP A 13 32.42 -35.27 7.18
N SER A 14 31.99 -35.62 5.98
CA SER A 14 30.69 -36.21 5.69
C SER A 14 30.60 -37.59 6.36
N ASP A 15 29.54 -37.80 7.15
CA ASP A 15 28.78 -39.08 7.29
C ASP A 15 27.88 -38.97 8.54
N PHE A 16 26.60 -38.75 8.33
CA PHE A 16 25.56 -39.23 9.23
C PHE A 16 24.40 -39.81 8.43
N SER A 17 24.41 -41.16 8.42
CA SER A 17 23.39 -42.01 7.86
C SER A 17 22.07 -41.92 8.61
N ALA A 18 21.01 -42.07 7.82
CA ALA A 18 19.65 -42.31 8.27
C ALA A 18 19.54 -43.57 9.14
N ASP A 19 19.17 -43.44 10.41
CA ASP A 19 18.62 -44.48 11.25
C ASP A 19 18.07 -43.93 12.57
N TRP A 20 16.88 -43.33 12.56
CA TRP A 20 16.06 -43.07 13.76
C TRP A 20 14.54 -43.13 13.44
N VAL A 21 14.10 -44.25 12.83
CA VAL A 21 12.66 -44.59 12.81
C VAL A 21 12.58 -46.07 13.22
N ASN A 22 12.47 -46.34 14.52
CA ASN A 22 11.90 -47.59 15.08
C ASN A 22 12.17 -47.62 16.60
N PHE A 23 11.43 -46.82 17.35
CA PHE A 23 11.20 -47.13 18.78
C PHE A 23 9.88 -46.50 19.21
N LEU A 24 9.00 -47.38 19.74
CA LEU A 24 7.70 -47.11 20.36
C LEU A 24 6.46 -47.43 19.47
N PHE A 25 6.16 -48.71 19.36
CA PHE A 25 4.80 -49.27 19.49
C PHE A 25 4.87 -50.80 19.55
N PRO A 26 4.53 -51.47 20.67
CA PRO A 26 4.33 -52.94 20.71
C PRO A 26 2.92 -53.25 20.22
N LYS A 27 2.85 -54.16 19.25
CA LYS A 27 1.63 -54.88 18.87
C LYS A 27 1.31 -55.92 19.91
N THR A 28 0.13 -55.84 20.55
CA THR A 28 -0.55 -57.03 21.04
C THR A 28 -2.06 -56.86 20.92
N GLN A 29 -2.70 -57.69 20.11
CA GLN A 29 -4.13 -57.97 20.20
C GLN A 29 -4.36 -59.04 21.24
N PRO A 30 -5.53 -59.05 21.92
CA PRO A 30 -6.22 -60.30 22.10
C PRO A 30 -7.66 -60.26 21.59
N THR A 31 -7.99 -61.35 20.91
CA THR A 31 -9.33 -61.77 20.54
C THR A 31 -10.13 -62.23 21.76
N MET A 32 -11.37 -61.73 21.90
CA MET A 32 -12.39 -62.45 22.65
C MET A 32 -13.77 -62.39 21.97
N LYS A 33 -14.40 -63.56 21.92
CA LYS A 33 -15.69 -63.87 21.28
C LYS A 33 -16.87 -63.54 22.21
N ASN A 34 -17.96 -63.09 21.59
CA ASN A 34 -19.37 -63.32 21.86
C ASN A 34 -19.94 -63.14 23.27
N SER A 35 -20.93 -62.24 23.38
CA SER A 35 -22.30 -62.65 23.78
C SER A 35 -23.26 -61.47 23.63
N PHE A 36 -24.36 -61.68 22.93
CA PHE A 36 -25.53 -60.83 22.77
C PHE A 36 -26.26 -60.62 24.09
N TRP A 37 -26.56 -59.35 24.44
CA TRP A 37 -27.75 -58.95 25.16
C TRP A 37 -28.24 -57.58 24.68
N LEU A 38 -29.38 -57.60 23.99
CA LEU A 38 -30.16 -56.42 23.63
C LEU A 38 -30.86 -55.92 24.89
N ILE A 39 -30.49 -54.71 25.35
CA ILE A 39 -31.32 -53.93 26.25
C ILE A 39 -31.66 -52.63 25.56
N LEU A 40 -32.90 -52.51 25.05
CA LEU A 40 -33.47 -51.23 24.61
C LEU A 40 -33.69 -50.31 25.81
N PHE A 41 -32.86 -49.31 26.00
CA PHE A 41 -33.20 -48.12 26.78
C PHE A 41 -33.58 -46.99 25.84
N ALA A 42 -34.86 -46.67 25.77
CA ALA A 42 -35.34 -45.44 25.13
C ALA A 42 -34.95 -44.27 26.04
N LEU A 43 -33.88 -43.60 25.75
CA LEU A 43 -33.57 -42.29 26.28
C LEU A 43 -34.24 -41.23 25.44
N ALA A 44 -35.30 -40.63 25.95
CA ALA A 44 -35.85 -39.39 25.46
C ALA A 44 -34.78 -38.29 25.63
N ALA A 45 -34.04 -37.99 24.59
CA ALA A 45 -33.15 -36.84 24.56
C ALA A 45 -33.99 -35.56 24.39
N CYS A 46 -34.23 -34.84 25.49
CA CYS A 46 -34.57 -33.43 25.43
C CYS A 46 -33.39 -32.69 24.78
N SER A 47 -33.49 -32.42 23.48
CA SER A 47 -32.60 -31.48 22.80
C SER A 47 -32.92 -30.06 23.27
N ALA A 48 -32.16 -29.57 24.25
CA ALA A 48 -32.10 -28.15 24.50
C ALA A 48 -31.52 -27.45 23.24
N PRO A 49 -32.06 -26.29 22.84
CA PRO A 49 -31.47 -25.57 21.73
C PRO A 49 -30.04 -25.16 22.10
N GLN A 50 -29.08 -25.69 21.37
CA GLN A 50 -27.72 -25.17 21.39
C GLN A 50 -27.79 -23.75 20.80
N SER A 51 -27.74 -22.75 21.66
CA SER A 51 -27.40 -21.40 21.23
C SER A 51 -26.03 -21.47 20.60
N GLN A 52 -25.97 -21.36 19.26
CA GLN A 52 -24.74 -21.05 18.59
C GLN A 52 -24.28 -19.66 19.06
N VAL A 53 -23.38 -19.63 20.00
CA VAL A 53 -22.58 -18.46 20.31
C VAL A 53 -21.69 -18.30 19.10
N SER A 54 -22.08 -17.42 18.16
CA SER A 54 -21.15 -16.89 17.17
C SER A 54 -20.10 -16.14 17.98
N LEU A 55 -18.91 -16.70 18.07
CA LEU A 55 -17.74 -15.94 18.47
C LEU A 55 -17.55 -14.90 17.36
N GLU A 56 -18.13 -13.70 17.54
CA GLU A 56 -17.71 -12.54 16.78
C GLU A 56 -16.21 -12.41 17.03
N GLN A 57 -15.42 -12.62 15.99
CA GLN A 57 -13.99 -12.46 16.07
C GLN A 57 -13.75 -10.98 16.35
N GLU A 58 -13.27 -10.66 17.54
CA GLU A 58 -13.05 -9.27 17.97
C GLU A 58 -12.03 -8.63 17.01
N VAL A 59 -12.49 -7.69 16.19
CA VAL A 59 -11.64 -7.01 15.22
C VAL A 59 -10.63 -6.16 15.98
N MET A 60 -9.34 -6.38 15.74
CA MET A 60 -8.29 -5.57 16.33
C MET A 60 -8.45 -4.12 15.89
N THR A 61 -8.48 -3.20 16.84
CA THR A 61 -8.55 -1.75 16.57
C THR A 61 -7.33 -1.03 17.14
N ILE A 62 -6.89 0.03 16.48
CA ILE A 62 -5.71 0.81 16.88
C ILE A 62 -5.98 2.30 16.66
N GLY A 63 -5.33 3.15 17.44
CA GLY A 63 -5.37 4.58 17.23
C GLY A 63 -6.70 5.24 17.57
N SER A 64 -6.95 6.42 17.01
CA SER A 64 -8.13 7.25 17.31
C SER A 64 -8.34 8.32 16.23
N VAL A 65 -9.44 9.07 16.31
CA VAL A 65 -9.72 10.21 15.43
C VAL A 65 -9.63 11.51 16.25
N GLU A 66 -8.61 12.30 15.98
CA GLU A 66 -8.50 13.68 16.46
C GLU A 66 -9.46 14.58 15.67
N ARG A 67 -10.31 15.33 16.36
CA ARG A 67 -11.32 16.20 15.77
C ARG A 67 -11.06 17.64 16.15
N LEU A 68 -10.56 18.43 15.20
CA LEU A 68 -10.20 19.83 15.41
C LEU A 68 -11.31 20.78 14.96
N ASP A 69 -12.14 20.32 14.03
CA ASP A 69 -13.30 21.04 13.52
C ASP A 69 -14.53 20.14 13.45
N THR A 70 -15.71 20.69 13.73
CA THR A 70 -16.96 19.91 13.74
C THR A 70 -17.37 19.40 12.35
N SER A 71 -16.86 20.00 11.26
CA SER A 71 -17.15 19.56 9.89
C SER A 71 -16.61 18.17 9.59
N ILE A 72 -15.57 17.70 10.29
CA ILE A 72 -15.08 16.31 10.16
C ILE A 72 -16.18 15.28 10.50
N ASN A 73 -17.16 15.64 11.33
CA ASN A 73 -18.27 14.77 11.71
C ASN A 73 -19.24 14.48 10.56
N ALA A 74 -19.17 15.25 9.48
CA ALA A 74 -19.93 14.94 8.26
C ALA A 74 -19.29 13.81 7.44
N LEU A 75 -18.00 13.53 7.65
CA LEU A 75 -17.20 12.57 6.91
C LEU A 75 -16.95 11.30 7.72
N ILE A 76 -16.65 11.43 9.02
CA ILE A 76 -16.25 10.32 9.87
C ILE A 76 -17.23 10.19 11.04
N PRO A 77 -17.91 9.04 11.23
CA PRO A 77 -18.79 8.78 12.38
C PRO A 77 -18.09 9.05 13.71
N ALA A 78 -18.85 9.52 14.72
CA ALA A 78 -18.27 9.88 16.02
C ALA A 78 -17.64 8.67 16.76
N ASP A 79 -18.18 7.50 16.52
CA ASP A 79 -17.77 6.20 17.10
C ASP A 79 -16.92 5.35 16.14
N ALA A 80 -16.50 5.90 14.99
CA ALA A 80 -15.68 5.19 14.04
C ALA A 80 -14.37 4.72 14.68
N LYS A 81 -14.01 3.47 14.41
CA LYS A 81 -12.80 2.82 14.87
C LYS A 81 -11.89 2.52 13.68
N ILE A 82 -10.59 2.55 13.93
CA ILE A 82 -9.59 2.13 12.95
C ILE A 82 -9.39 0.64 13.13
N GLU A 83 -9.81 -0.14 12.15
CA GLU A 83 -9.72 -1.60 12.13
C GLU A 83 -8.41 -2.04 11.47
N VAL A 84 -7.71 -3.02 12.06
CA VAL A 84 -6.57 -3.68 11.45
C VAL A 84 -7.07 -4.89 10.67
N LEU A 85 -6.90 -4.85 9.34
CA LEU A 85 -7.37 -5.89 8.42
C LEU A 85 -6.30 -6.96 8.15
N ALA A 86 -5.03 -6.54 8.10
CA ALA A 86 -3.89 -7.43 7.90
C ALA A 86 -2.60 -6.79 8.42
N SER A 87 -1.57 -7.61 8.63
CA SER A 87 -0.25 -7.16 9.09
C SER A 87 0.86 -8.09 8.62
N GLY A 88 2.12 -7.66 8.78
CA GLY A 88 3.30 -8.45 8.46
C GLY A 88 3.97 -8.04 7.14
N PHE A 89 3.71 -6.83 6.67
CA PHE A 89 4.37 -6.23 5.51
C PHE A 89 5.69 -5.56 5.93
N GLU A 90 6.61 -5.37 4.98
CA GLU A 90 7.82 -4.58 5.24
C GLU A 90 7.55 -3.08 5.08
N TRP A 91 6.82 -2.68 4.03
CA TRP A 91 6.33 -1.32 3.81
C TRP A 91 5.14 -1.37 2.87
N ALA A 92 3.93 -1.34 3.45
CA ALA A 92 2.68 -1.36 2.70
C ALA A 92 2.40 0.00 2.05
N GLU A 93 2.12 0.00 0.73
CA GLU A 93 1.91 1.17 -0.11
C GLU A 93 0.83 0.96 -1.16
N GLY A 94 0.63 1.94 -2.02
CA GLY A 94 -0.11 1.89 -3.28
C GLY A 94 -1.50 1.23 -3.21
N PRO A 95 -2.38 1.56 -2.24
CA PRO A 95 -3.68 0.90 -2.13
C PRO A 95 -4.59 1.34 -3.28
N LEU A 96 -5.27 0.35 -3.88
CA LEU A 96 -6.21 0.53 -4.98
C LEU A 96 -7.42 -0.38 -4.81
N TRP A 97 -8.62 0.19 -4.82
CA TRP A 97 -9.86 -0.57 -4.79
C TRP A 97 -10.22 -1.10 -6.18
N LEU A 98 -10.54 -2.39 -6.27
CA LEU A 98 -11.02 -3.08 -7.46
C LEU A 98 -12.52 -3.35 -7.30
N GLU A 99 -13.35 -2.49 -7.89
CA GLU A 99 -14.81 -2.51 -7.69
C GLU A 99 -15.45 -3.83 -8.14
N GLU A 100 -15.12 -4.34 -9.33
CA GLU A 100 -15.68 -5.59 -9.85
C GLU A 100 -15.34 -6.81 -9.00
N GLN A 101 -14.21 -6.76 -8.28
CA GLN A 101 -13.76 -7.85 -7.41
C GLN A 101 -14.11 -7.62 -5.94
N GLN A 102 -14.67 -6.45 -5.57
CA GLN A 102 -14.89 -6.02 -4.18
C GLN A 102 -13.65 -6.30 -3.32
N ALA A 103 -12.51 -5.82 -3.80
CA ALA A 103 -11.19 -6.12 -3.25
C ALA A 103 -10.31 -4.88 -3.20
N LEU A 104 -9.48 -4.80 -2.19
CA LEU A 104 -8.34 -3.89 -2.16
C LEU A 104 -7.09 -4.63 -2.59
N ILE A 105 -6.34 -4.08 -3.55
CA ILE A 105 -4.96 -4.47 -3.80
C ILE A 105 -4.03 -3.38 -3.27
N PHE A 106 -2.83 -3.77 -2.83
CA PHE A 106 -1.83 -2.83 -2.35
C PHE A 106 -0.43 -3.43 -2.47
N THR A 107 0.57 -2.57 -2.55
CA THR A 107 1.97 -2.97 -2.74
C THR A 107 2.66 -3.18 -1.39
N ASP A 108 3.64 -4.08 -1.37
CA ASP A 108 4.67 -4.21 -0.35
C ASP A 108 6.01 -4.02 -1.06
N VAL A 109 6.47 -2.78 -1.07
CA VAL A 109 7.50 -2.30 -2.00
C VAL A 109 8.84 -3.01 -1.81
N PRO A 110 9.37 -3.20 -0.56
CA PRO A 110 10.63 -3.90 -0.37
C PRO A 110 10.57 -5.38 -0.75
N THR A 111 9.41 -6.02 -0.63
CA THR A 111 9.26 -7.46 -0.94
C THR A 111 8.90 -7.74 -2.39
N ASN A 112 8.73 -6.70 -3.22
CA ASN A 112 8.37 -6.81 -4.65
C ASN A 112 7.05 -7.55 -4.89
N LYS A 113 6.03 -7.25 -4.07
CA LYS A 113 4.75 -7.94 -4.09
C LYS A 113 3.59 -6.94 -4.17
N ILE A 114 2.48 -7.42 -4.73
CA ILE A 114 1.16 -6.84 -4.53
C ILE A 114 0.33 -7.87 -3.78
N TRP A 115 -0.35 -7.41 -2.73
CA TRP A 115 -1.28 -8.19 -1.94
C TRP A 115 -2.72 -7.84 -2.32
N LYS A 116 -3.65 -8.76 -2.09
CA LYS A 116 -5.08 -8.57 -2.25
C LYS A 116 -5.79 -8.92 -0.96
N TRP A 117 -6.66 -8.03 -0.53
CA TRP A 117 -7.54 -8.24 0.61
C TRP A 117 -9.01 -8.17 0.19
N THR A 118 -9.83 -9.06 0.74
CA THR A 118 -11.29 -9.05 0.59
C THR A 118 -11.94 -9.36 1.94
N GLU A 119 -13.19 -8.93 2.14
CA GLU A 119 -13.96 -9.31 3.33
C GLU A 119 -14.12 -10.82 3.48
N LYS A 120 -14.23 -11.54 2.38
CA LYS A 120 -14.51 -12.97 2.35
C LYS A 120 -13.27 -13.83 2.57
N ASP A 121 -12.19 -13.53 1.84
CA ASP A 121 -11.04 -14.43 1.75
C ASP A 121 -9.83 -13.88 2.52
N SER A 122 -10.00 -12.71 3.18
CA SER A 122 -8.93 -12.01 3.89
C SER A 122 -7.74 -11.69 2.96
N LEU A 123 -6.51 -11.95 3.38
CA LEU A 123 -5.28 -11.59 2.67
C LEU A 123 -4.80 -12.73 1.75
N SER A 124 -4.42 -12.39 0.52
CA SER A 124 -3.77 -13.30 -0.43
C SER A 124 -2.72 -12.59 -1.27
N LEU A 125 -1.74 -13.33 -1.80
CA LEU A 125 -0.78 -12.78 -2.77
C LEU A 125 -1.50 -12.55 -4.10
N TYR A 126 -1.38 -11.33 -4.64
CA TYR A 126 -1.98 -10.96 -5.93
C TYR A 126 -0.97 -11.06 -7.07
N LEU A 127 0.23 -10.47 -6.90
CA LEU A 127 1.26 -10.44 -7.95
C LEU A 127 2.67 -10.44 -7.33
N SER A 128 3.57 -11.21 -7.90
CA SER A 128 5.02 -11.18 -7.59
C SER A 128 5.82 -11.77 -8.76
N PRO A 129 6.88 -11.08 -9.22
CA PRO A 129 7.32 -9.73 -8.85
C PRO A 129 6.39 -8.63 -9.38
N SER A 130 6.34 -7.47 -8.70
CA SER A 130 5.47 -6.34 -9.09
C SER A 130 6.20 -5.21 -9.80
N GLY A 131 7.48 -5.01 -9.49
CA GLY A 131 8.30 -3.91 -10.00
C GLY A 131 9.50 -4.45 -10.77
N TYR A 132 10.56 -4.86 -10.07
CA TYR A 132 11.79 -5.33 -10.66
C TYR A 132 11.69 -6.77 -11.14
N LEU A 133 12.04 -7.01 -12.41
CA LEU A 133 11.98 -8.32 -13.06
C LEU A 133 13.36 -9.00 -13.20
N GLY A 134 14.44 -8.32 -12.84
CA GLY A 134 15.81 -8.86 -12.94
C GLY A 134 16.21 -9.73 -11.74
N ASP A 135 17.46 -10.22 -11.75
CA ASP A 135 17.98 -11.21 -10.80
C ASP A 135 18.65 -10.62 -9.55
N ARG A 136 18.70 -9.28 -9.40
CA ARG A 136 19.33 -8.65 -8.23
C ARG A 136 18.43 -8.80 -7.01
N THR A 137 18.99 -9.28 -5.91
CA THR A 137 18.28 -9.49 -4.63
C THR A 137 18.64 -8.43 -3.58
N ASP A 138 19.55 -7.50 -3.91
CA ASP A 138 20.08 -6.47 -3.01
C ASP A 138 19.44 -5.09 -3.24
N LYS A 139 18.36 -5.00 -4.03
CA LYS A 139 17.59 -3.75 -4.19
C LYS A 139 16.77 -3.48 -2.93
N ARG A 140 16.75 -2.21 -2.49
CA ARG A 140 16.00 -1.79 -1.29
C ARG A 140 14.49 -1.74 -1.52
N GLU A 141 14.11 -1.23 -2.69
CA GLU A 141 12.70 -1.06 -3.08
C GLU A 141 12.48 -1.59 -4.50
N PRO A 142 12.53 -2.93 -4.69
CA PRO A 142 12.37 -3.52 -6.02
C PRO A 142 10.92 -3.49 -6.52
N GLY A 143 9.92 -3.33 -5.66
CA GLY A 143 8.52 -3.46 -6.00
C GLY A 143 7.94 -2.28 -6.77
N ALA A 144 6.67 -2.42 -7.16
CA ALA A 144 5.84 -1.29 -7.52
C ALA A 144 5.44 -0.51 -6.27
N ASN A 145 5.21 0.82 -6.42
CA ASN A 145 4.65 1.68 -5.39
C ASN A 145 3.19 2.03 -5.74
N GLY A 146 2.91 3.20 -6.30
CA GLY A 146 1.55 3.61 -6.66
C GLY A 146 0.91 2.73 -7.73
N LEU A 147 -0.41 2.53 -7.61
CA LEU A 147 -1.25 1.75 -8.51
C LEU A 147 -2.45 2.58 -8.97
N ALA A 148 -2.83 2.45 -10.23
CA ALA A 148 -4.07 3.03 -10.77
C ALA A 148 -4.64 2.15 -11.87
N LEU A 149 -5.94 2.34 -12.21
CA LEU A 149 -6.54 1.77 -13.42
C LEU A 149 -6.62 2.82 -14.51
N ASP A 150 -6.27 2.43 -15.75
CA ASP A 150 -6.57 3.25 -16.92
C ASP A 150 -8.07 3.16 -17.30
N ALA A 151 -8.53 3.96 -18.25
CA ALA A 151 -9.91 3.95 -18.71
C ALA A 151 -10.36 2.60 -19.32
N GLY A 152 -9.43 1.73 -19.67
CA GLY A 152 -9.68 0.37 -20.16
C GLY A 152 -9.72 -0.68 -19.06
N GLY A 153 -9.55 -0.29 -17.78
CA GLY A 153 -9.49 -1.18 -16.64
C GLY A 153 -8.16 -1.92 -16.51
N ASN A 154 -7.09 -1.48 -17.19
CA ASN A 154 -5.78 -2.10 -17.06
C ASN A 154 -5.02 -1.52 -15.85
N LEU A 155 -4.27 -2.37 -15.14
CA LEU A 155 -3.44 -1.96 -14.02
C LEU A 155 -2.18 -1.24 -14.49
N ILE A 156 -2.00 0.00 -14.03
CA ILE A 156 -0.81 0.82 -14.24
C ILE A 156 -0.06 0.92 -12.92
N LEU A 157 1.26 0.76 -12.97
CA LEU A 157 2.12 0.66 -11.82
C LEU A 157 3.28 1.66 -11.91
N CYS A 158 3.59 2.32 -10.81
CA CYS A 158 4.87 2.97 -10.61
C CYS A 158 5.90 1.92 -10.19
N GLN A 159 6.70 1.41 -11.12
CA GLN A 159 7.67 0.35 -10.86
C GLN A 159 9.01 0.93 -10.40
N HIS A 160 9.23 1.00 -9.07
CA HIS A 160 10.46 1.56 -8.50
C HIS A 160 11.70 0.83 -9.04
N GLY A 161 11.70 -0.50 -8.96
CA GLY A 161 12.86 -1.30 -9.35
C GLY A 161 13.24 -1.18 -10.82
N GLU A 162 12.28 -1.01 -11.71
CA GLU A 162 12.49 -0.76 -13.15
C GLU A 162 12.60 0.74 -13.47
N ARG A 163 12.27 1.65 -12.54
CA ARG A 163 12.29 3.11 -12.72
C ARG A 163 11.45 3.56 -13.91
N GLN A 164 10.20 3.08 -13.96
CA GLN A 164 9.28 3.30 -15.08
C GLN A 164 7.82 3.29 -14.65
N LEU A 165 6.96 3.76 -15.55
CA LEU A 165 5.53 3.45 -15.51
C LEU A 165 5.29 2.18 -16.32
N GLY A 166 4.73 1.16 -15.69
CA GLY A 166 4.41 -0.12 -16.31
C GLY A 166 2.90 -0.33 -16.43
N LYS A 167 2.46 -0.97 -17.52
CA LYS A 167 1.10 -1.45 -17.71
C LYS A 167 1.11 -2.97 -17.66
N MET A 168 0.34 -3.57 -16.77
CA MET A 168 0.19 -5.03 -16.74
C MET A 168 -0.60 -5.49 -17.97
N LEU A 169 -0.06 -6.49 -18.69
CA LEU A 169 -0.68 -7.01 -19.91
C LEU A 169 -1.75 -8.07 -19.62
N ALA A 170 -1.68 -8.71 -18.46
CA ALA A 170 -2.66 -9.70 -18.01
C ALA A 170 -3.91 -9.03 -17.44
N SER A 171 -5.03 -9.77 -17.38
CA SER A 171 -6.26 -9.29 -16.74
C SER A 171 -6.12 -9.20 -15.22
N LEU A 172 -6.98 -8.39 -14.58
CA LEU A 172 -7.02 -8.23 -13.13
C LEU A 172 -7.42 -9.51 -12.37
N GLU A 173 -8.15 -10.44 -13.03
CA GLU A 173 -8.58 -11.72 -12.44
C GLU A 173 -7.45 -12.77 -12.44
N VAL A 174 -6.54 -12.67 -13.42
CA VAL A 174 -5.41 -13.61 -13.57
C VAL A 174 -4.12 -12.80 -13.76
N PRO A 175 -3.66 -12.07 -12.73
CA PRO A 175 -2.52 -11.17 -12.84
C PRO A 175 -1.24 -11.94 -13.16
N LYS A 176 -0.37 -11.31 -13.96
CA LYS A 176 0.95 -11.84 -14.32
C LYS A 176 1.96 -10.70 -14.36
N SER A 177 3.20 -11.00 -14.01
CA SER A 177 4.33 -10.07 -14.08
C SER A 177 4.83 -9.90 -15.52
N GLU A 178 3.92 -9.53 -16.40
CA GLU A 178 4.16 -9.22 -17.82
C GLU A 178 3.73 -7.78 -18.04
N PHE A 179 4.68 -6.88 -18.35
CA PHE A 179 4.43 -5.44 -18.39
C PHE A 179 4.87 -4.82 -19.72
N GLU A 180 4.10 -3.85 -20.17
CA GLU A 180 4.48 -2.88 -21.19
C GLU A 180 4.98 -1.62 -20.49
N ALA A 181 6.16 -1.12 -20.88
CA ALA A 181 6.67 0.15 -20.40
C ALA A 181 5.96 1.30 -21.10
N LEU A 182 5.18 2.09 -20.34
CA LEU A 182 4.50 3.27 -20.86
C LEU A 182 5.43 4.48 -20.96
N ALA A 183 6.30 4.66 -19.96
CA ALA A 183 7.29 5.72 -19.93
C ALA A 183 8.48 5.31 -19.06
N THR A 184 9.70 5.56 -19.51
CA THR A 184 10.95 5.19 -18.82
C THR A 184 11.85 6.39 -18.51
N GLY A 185 11.48 7.59 -18.95
CA GLY A 185 12.29 8.78 -18.76
C GLY A 185 11.70 10.04 -19.38
N TYR A 186 12.42 11.13 -19.21
CA TYR A 186 12.11 12.46 -19.71
C TYR A 186 13.32 13.05 -20.46
N GLU A 187 13.10 13.57 -21.67
CA GLU A 187 14.15 14.15 -22.53
C GLU A 187 15.40 13.26 -22.71
N GLY A 188 15.19 11.96 -22.88
CA GLY A 188 16.26 10.97 -23.06
C GLY A 188 17.00 10.58 -21.79
N LYS A 189 16.64 11.12 -20.63
CA LYS A 189 17.16 10.77 -19.32
C LYS A 189 16.18 9.85 -18.59
N ARG A 190 16.70 8.83 -17.90
CA ARG A 190 15.91 7.89 -17.13
C ARG A 190 15.26 8.58 -15.91
N PHE A 191 14.01 8.22 -15.57
CA PHE A 191 13.37 8.67 -14.36
C PHE A 191 14.17 8.33 -13.10
N ASN A 192 13.94 9.05 -11.99
CA ASN A 192 14.48 8.68 -10.70
C ASN A 192 13.84 7.37 -10.23
N SER A 193 12.59 7.41 -9.81
CA SER A 193 11.75 6.25 -9.54
C SER A 193 10.29 6.71 -9.40
N PRO A 194 9.46 6.59 -10.46
CA PRO A 194 8.05 6.98 -10.38
C PRO A 194 7.36 6.39 -9.15
N ASN A 195 6.65 7.24 -8.37
CA ASN A 195 6.18 6.88 -7.04
C ASN A 195 4.65 6.74 -6.94
N ASP A 196 3.89 7.81 -7.18
CA ASP A 196 2.43 7.79 -7.14
C ASP A 196 1.84 8.39 -8.42
N LEU A 197 0.57 8.06 -8.71
CA LEU A 197 -0.04 8.39 -10.00
C LEU A 197 -1.56 8.56 -9.90
N VAL A 198 -2.11 9.42 -10.79
CA VAL A 198 -3.55 9.61 -10.92
C VAL A 198 -3.92 9.92 -12.38
N PHE A 199 -5.03 9.34 -12.85
CA PHE A 199 -5.61 9.68 -14.15
C PHE A 199 -6.66 10.79 -14.02
N ASN A 200 -6.72 11.66 -15.03
CA ASN A 200 -7.90 12.48 -15.25
C ASN A 200 -8.91 11.76 -16.15
N SER A 201 -10.09 12.34 -16.32
CA SER A 201 -11.17 11.77 -17.15
C SER A 201 -10.87 11.77 -18.66
N TRP A 202 -9.84 12.47 -19.09
CA TRP A 202 -9.37 12.49 -20.50
C TRP A 202 -8.27 11.47 -20.77
N GLY A 203 -7.90 10.65 -19.77
CA GLY A 203 -6.89 9.61 -19.91
C GLY A 203 -5.45 10.11 -19.80
N GLN A 204 -5.23 11.35 -19.34
CA GLN A 204 -3.89 11.84 -19.04
C GLN A 204 -3.47 11.31 -17.66
N LEU A 205 -2.25 10.80 -17.56
CA LEU A 205 -1.68 10.25 -16.33
C LEU A 205 -0.70 11.24 -15.70
N PHE A 206 -1.02 11.69 -14.50
CA PHE A 206 -0.13 12.53 -13.69
C PHE A 206 0.64 11.66 -12.71
N PHE A 207 1.94 11.89 -12.53
CA PHE A 207 2.78 11.10 -11.63
C PHE A 207 3.95 11.88 -11.06
N THR A 208 4.49 11.39 -9.96
CA THR A 208 5.64 11.95 -9.25
C THR A 208 6.87 11.06 -9.42
N ASP A 209 8.08 11.65 -9.37
CA ASP A 209 9.35 10.95 -9.64
C ASP A 209 10.44 11.28 -8.60
N PRO A 210 10.23 10.99 -7.31
CA PRO A 210 11.28 11.11 -6.29
C PRO A 210 12.29 9.94 -6.39
N PRO A 211 13.45 10.00 -5.72
CA PRO A 211 14.49 8.99 -5.84
C PRO A 211 14.39 7.85 -4.82
N TYR A 212 13.19 7.52 -4.29
CA TYR A 212 13.06 6.52 -3.22
C TYR A 212 13.45 5.11 -3.66
N GLY A 213 13.02 4.70 -4.86
CA GLY A 213 13.35 3.40 -5.44
C GLY A 213 14.75 3.31 -6.06
N MET A 214 15.57 4.37 -5.97
CA MET A 214 16.96 4.35 -6.42
C MET A 214 17.86 3.73 -5.36
N ASP A 215 18.70 2.80 -5.81
CA ASP A 215 19.77 2.24 -4.99
C ASP A 215 21.04 3.10 -5.03
N PRO A 216 22.00 2.93 -4.09
CA PRO A 216 23.23 3.73 -4.04
C PRO A 216 24.12 3.64 -5.30
N TRP A 217 23.95 2.59 -6.11
CA TRP A 217 24.67 2.39 -7.37
C TRP A 217 23.91 2.90 -8.60
N ASP A 218 22.67 3.37 -8.43
CA ASP A 218 21.89 3.91 -9.54
C ASP A 218 22.37 5.31 -9.89
N GLU A 219 22.61 5.55 -11.16
CA GLU A 219 22.93 6.88 -11.67
C GLU A 219 21.69 7.78 -11.69
N LYS A 220 21.76 8.89 -10.98
CA LYS A 220 20.74 9.94 -11.05
C LYS A 220 21.00 10.82 -12.28
N GLN A 221 20.17 10.66 -13.31
CA GLN A 221 20.32 11.37 -14.59
C GLN A 221 19.58 12.72 -14.62
N LEU A 222 18.51 12.87 -13.85
CA LEU A 222 17.73 14.11 -13.71
C LEU A 222 18.22 14.89 -12.49
N ASP A 223 18.51 16.19 -12.65
CA ASP A 223 19.01 17.05 -11.56
C ASP A 223 17.91 17.48 -10.57
N PHE A 224 16.66 17.17 -10.89
CA PHE A 224 15.47 17.50 -10.11
C PHE A 224 14.63 16.25 -9.84
N GLN A 225 13.53 16.42 -9.10
CA GLN A 225 12.50 15.43 -8.84
C GLN A 225 11.20 15.97 -9.42
N GLY A 226 10.77 15.34 -10.51
CA GLY A 226 9.71 15.88 -11.33
C GLY A 226 8.30 15.49 -10.88
N VAL A 227 7.34 16.36 -11.20
CA VAL A 227 5.94 16.01 -11.36
C VAL A 227 5.63 16.10 -12.84
N TYR A 228 5.07 15.06 -13.40
CA TYR A 228 4.88 14.93 -14.83
C TYR A 228 3.45 14.60 -15.21
N ARG A 229 3.14 14.82 -16.49
CA ARG A 229 1.95 14.30 -17.16
C ARG A 229 2.37 13.46 -18.36
N LEU A 230 1.87 12.25 -18.44
CA LEU A 230 1.95 11.38 -19.61
C LEU A 230 0.64 11.50 -20.39
N ASP A 231 0.72 11.95 -21.63
CA ASP A 231 -0.42 12.06 -22.53
C ASP A 231 -0.66 10.72 -23.29
N SER A 232 -1.83 10.56 -23.87
CA SER A 232 -2.24 9.31 -24.57
C SER A 232 -1.40 8.99 -25.81
N ASP A 233 -0.66 9.96 -26.35
CA ASP A 233 0.28 9.76 -27.45
C ASP A 233 1.68 9.30 -26.98
N GLY A 234 1.85 9.07 -25.68
CA GLY A 234 3.12 8.67 -25.06
C GLY A 234 4.05 9.82 -24.71
N LYS A 235 3.64 11.06 -24.93
CA LYS A 235 4.46 12.23 -24.61
C LYS A 235 4.45 12.51 -23.10
N VAL A 236 5.66 12.58 -22.52
CA VAL A 236 5.88 13.00 -21.13
C VAL A 236 6.11 14.52 -21.09
N ASN A 237 5.32 15.22 -20.28
CA ASN A 237 5.44 16.66 -20.08
C ASN A 237 5.81 16.92 -18.61
N LEU A 238 6.86 17.73 -18.39
CA LEU A 238 7.25 18.19 -17.07
C LEU A 238 6.31 19.30 -16.62
N LEU A 239 5.71 19.15 -15.43
CA LEU A 239 4.78 20.13 -14.86
C LEU A 239 5.42 20.94 -13.73
N VAL A 240 6.16 20.26 -12.82
CA VAL A 240 6.83 20.90 -11.68
C VAL A 240 8.19 20.22 -11.45
N ASP A 241 9.25 21.02 -11.26
CA ASP A 241 10.63 20.58 -11.01
C ASP A 241 11.24 21.19 -9.74
N THR A 242 10.44 21.95 -8.99
CA THR A 242 10.90 22.75 -7.84
C THR A 242 10.66 22.11 -6.48
N LEU A 243 9.97 20.96 -6.45
CA LEU A 243 9.72 20.21 -5.23
C LEU A 243 10.91 19.33 -4.88
N SER A 244 11.30 19.29 -3.60
CA SER A 244 12.46 18.52 -3.15
C SER A 244 12.19 17.02 -3.05
N ARG A 245 10.94 16.62 -2.72
CA ARG A 245 10.51 15.23 -2.59
C ARG A 245 9.01 15.09 -2.90
N PRO A 246 8.57 15.32 -4.16
CA PRO A 246 7.18 15.09 -4.52
C PRO A 246 6.85 13.59 -4.31
N ASN A 247 5.68 13.31 -3.72
CA ASN A 247 5.27 11.95 -3.38
C ASN A 247 3.81 11.73 -3.82
N GLY A 248 2.85 11.70 -2.90
CA GLY A 248 1.45 11.50 -3.23
C GLY A 248 0.89 12.54 -4.19
N ILE A 249 -0.01 12.11 -5.06
CA ILE A 249 -0.61 12.94 -6.11
C ILE A 249 -2.10 12.63 -6.26
N ALA A 250 -2.94 13.66 -6.34
CA ALA A 250 -4.37 13.52 -6.59
C ALA A 250 -4.95 14.72 -7.31
N LEU A 251 -6.10 14.53 -7.94
CA LEU A 251 -6.87 15.60 -8.58
C LEU A 251 -8.09 15.98 -7.74
N SER A 252 -8.48 17.26 -7.76
CA SER A 252 -9.78 17.69 -7.26
C SER A 252 -10.93 17.03 -8.06
N PRO A 253 -12.15 16.92 -7.49
CA PRO A 253 -13.28 16.31 -8.19
C PRO A 253 -13.63 16.98 -9.53
N ASP A 254 -13.41 18.27 -9.66
CA ASP A 254 -13.58 19.03 -10.92
C ASP A 254 -12.34 18.97 -11.84
N GLN A 255 -11.26 18.29 -11.40
CA GLN A 255 -10.01 18.07 -12.11
C GLN A 255 -9.25 19.36 -12.51
N LYS A 256 -9.51 20.46 -11.83
CA LYS A 256 -8.86 21.76 -12.06
C LYS A 256 -7.72 22.04 -11.09
N THR A 257 -7.58 21.22 -10.05
CA THR A 257 -6.49 21.36 -9.07
C THR A 257 -5.76 20.03 -8.94
N LEU A 258 -4.43 20.08 -9.06
CA LEU A 258 -3.53 18.96 -8.80
C LEU A 258 -2.93 19.14 -7.40
N TYR A 259 -3.17 18.19 -6.51
CA TYR A 259 -2.59 18.18 -5.18
C TYR A 259 -1.35 17.30 -5.14
N ILE A 260 -0.29 17.80 -4.51
CA ILE A 260 0.98 17.08 -4.34
C ILE A 260 1.38 17.11 -2.88
N ALA A 261 1.68 15.94 -2.32
CA ALA A 261 2.34 15.82 -1.03
C ALA A 261 3.86 15.88 -1.21
N GLN A 262 4.58 16.52 -0.29
CA GLN A 262 6.03 16.60 -0.29
C GLN A 262 6.60 16.01 0.99
N SER A 263 7.35 14.90 0.87
CA SER A 263 7.94 14.14 1.98
C SER A 263 9.31 14.71 2.43
N ASP A 264 9.48 16.01 2.39
CA ASP A 264 10.70 16.67 2.88
C ASP A 264 10.53 17.01 4.37
N PRO A 265 11.33 16.45 5.30
CA PRO A 265 11.18 16.72 6.73
C PRO A 265 11.35 18.20 7.11
N GLU A 266 12.10 18.99 6.33
CA GLU A 266 12.25 20.43 6.54
C GLU A 266 11.10 21.24 5.94
N LYS A 267 10.34 20.63 5.03
CA LYS A 267 9.24 21.26 4.28
C LYS A 267 8.12 20.24 4.05
N ALA A 268 7.61 19.64 5.13
CA ALA A 268 6.52 18.66 5.10
C ALA A 268 5.21 19.37 4.71
N ARG A 269 4.89 19.41 3.41
CA ARG A 269 3.84 20.27 2.85
C ARG A 269 2.95 19.55 1.87
N TYR A 270 1.75 20.05 1.75
CA TYR A 270 0.82 19.74 0.67
C TYR A 270 0.66 20.98 -0.20
N TYR A 271 0.77 20.78 -1.51
CA TYR A 271 0.64 21.83 -2.51
C TYR A 271 -0.65 21.65 -3.29
N ALA A 272 -1.20 22.77 -3.76
CA ALA A 272 -2.29 22.82 -4.72
C ALA A 272 -1.81 23.61 -5.95
N PHE A 273 -1.90 22.97 -7.13
CA PHE A 273 -1.54 23.55 -8.41
C PHE A 273 -2.79 23.66 -9.28
N ASP A 274 -3.08 24.86 -9.75
CA ASP A 274 -4.18 25.10 -10.67
C ASP A 274 -3.80 24.59 -12.07
N LEU A 275 -4.70 23.86 -12.72
CA LEU A 275 -4.53 23.31 -14.05
C LEU A 275 -5.34 24.10 -15.09
N ASP A 276 -4.76 24.27 -16.29
CA ASP A 276 -5.52 24.72 -17.46
C ASP A 276 -6.34 23.56 -18.08
N GLU A 277 -7.13 23.86 -19.12
CA GLU A 277 -7.96 22.86 -19.83
C GLU A 277 -7.12 21.76 -20.51
N SER A 278 -5.85 21.96 -20.71
CA SER A 278 -4.92 20.98 -21.27
C SER A 278 -4.18 20.16 -20.21
N GLY A 279 -4.42 20.42 -18.93
CA GLY A 279 -3.74 19.78 -17.80
C GLY A 279 -2.34 20.31 -17.52
N ASN A 280 -2.00 21.53 -17.96
CA ASN A 280 -0.75 22.17 -17.58
C ASN A 280 -0.92 22.98 -16.30
N VAL A 281 0.13 23.03 -15.49
CA VAL A 281 0.16 23.86 -14.27
C VAL A 281 0.27 25.34 -14.67
N ILE A 282 -0.65 26.17 -14.17
CA ILE A 282 -0.68 27.63 -14.41
C ILE A 282 -0.39 28.46 -13.16
N ALA A 283 -0.63 27.90 -11.98
CA ALA A 283 -0.30 28.50 -10.70
C ALA A 283 -0.11 27.43 -9.63
N GLY A 284 0.54 27.77 -8.51
CA GLY A 284 0.71 26.85 -7.39
C GLY A 284 0.84 27.57 -6.07
N LYS A 285 0.37 26.93 -5.00
CA LYS A 285 0.46 27.43 -3.63
C LYS A 285 0.71 26.31 -2.64
N VAL A 286 1.28 26.62 -1.49
CA VAL A 286 1.22 25.74 -0.32
C VAL A 286 -0.23 25.73 0.16
N LEU A 287 -0.85 24.56 0.16
CA LEU A 287 -2.19 24.35 0.70
C LEU A 287 -2.15 24.21 2.22
N PHE A 288 -1.24 23.36 2.71
CA PHE A 288 -1.07 23.13 4.13
C PHE A 288 0.39 22.80 4.45
N ASP A 289 0.93 23.39 5.53
CA ASP A 289 2.27 23.14 6.04
C ASP A 289 2.19 22.30 7.32
N ALA A 290 2.58 21.02 7.21
CA ALA A 290 2.58 20.06 8.31
C ALA A 290 3.94 19.95 9.01
N THR A 291 4.92 20.78 8.67
CA THR A 291 6.29 20.68 9.21
C THR A 291 6.32 20.72 10.74
N ALA A 292 5.51 21.58 11.35
CA ALA A 292 5.43 21.71 12.81
C ALA A 292 4.69 20.56 13.51
N PHE A 293 4.03 19.68 12.77
CA PHE A 293 3.30 18.52 13.34
C PHE A 293 4.18 17.31 13.61
N GLN A 294 5.39 17.29 13.04
CA GLN A 294 6.33 16.18 13.21
C GLN A 294 6.80 16.07 14.67
N SER A 295 6.72 14.88 15.24
CA SER A 295 7.22 14.57 16.60
C SER A 295 7.47 13.07 16.74
N GLU A 296 8.07 12.63 17.84
CA GLU A 296 8.28 11.21 18.14
C GLU A 296 6.96 10.44 18.23
N THR A 297 5.86 11.08 18.62
CA THR A 297 4.52 10.49 18.72
C THR A 297 3.67 10.66 17.46
N ARG A 298 4.09 11.52 16.54
CA ARG A 298 3.44 11.73 15.25
C ARG A 298 4.41 11.34 14.14
N LYS A 299 4.50 10.03 13.91
CA LYS A 299 5.34 9.45 12.86
C LYS A 299 4.78 9.75 11.47
N GLY A 300 5.63 9.67 10.47
CA GLY A 300 5.28 9.88 9.05
C GLY A 300 5.58 11.29 8.56
N LEU A 301 5.62 11.40 7.25
CA LEU A 301 5.74 12.64 6.48
C LEU A 301 4.58 12.70 5.50
N PRO A 302 4.29 13.86 4.87
CA PRO A 302 3.35 13.90 3.75
C PRO A 302 3.74 12.86 2.69
N ASP A 303 2.84 11.92 2.43
CA ASP A 303 3.07 10.77 1.56
C ASP A 303 1.88 10.62 0.61
N GLY A 304 1.21 9.49 0.49
CA GLY A 304 0.03 9.34 -0.36
C GLY A 304 -1.15 10.21 0.06
N LEU A 305 -2.02 10.56 -0.87
CA LEU A 305 -3.26 11.29 -0.59
C LEU A 305 -4.37 10.92 -1.57
N LYS A 306 -5.62 11.08 -1.11
CA LYS A 306 -6.82 10.97 -1.95
C LYS A 306 -7.79 12.11 -1.66
N VAL A 307 -8.58 12.48 -2.64
CA VAL A 307 -9.59 13.53 -2.52
C VAL A 307 -10.96 12.88 -2.53
N HIS A 308 -11.71 13.08 -1.45
CA HIS A 308 -13.10 12.65 -1.31
C HIS A 308 -14.00 13.44 -2.28
N SER A 309 -15.15 12.90 -2.70
CA SER A 309 -16.11 13.53 -3.62
C SER A 309 -16.59 14.93 -3.16
N SER A 310 -16.55 15.19 -1.84
CA SER A 310 -16.82 16.52 -1.27
C SER A 310 -15.69 17.53 -1.49
N GLY A 311 -14.55 17.13 -2.06
CA GLY A 311 -13.36 17.96 -2.23
C GLY A 311 -12.39 17.95 -1.02
N VAL A 312 -12.74 17.28 0.09
CA VAL A 312 -11.87 17.17 1.27
C VAL A 312 -10.74 16.18 0.98
N LEU A 313 -9.51 16.57 1.36
CA LEU A 313 -8.33 15.73 1.21
C LEU A 313 -8.18 14.83 2.44
N PHE A 314 -7.93 13.55 2.18
CA PHE A 314 -7.40 12.58 3.13
C PHE A 314 -5.95 12.35 2.76
N ALA A 315 -5.04 12.95 3.49
CA ALA A 315 -3.64 13.10 3.15
C ALA A 315 -2.75 12.51 4.24
N THR A 316 -1.97 11.48 3.91
CA THR A 316 -1.10 10.84 4.91
C THR A 316 0.03 11.78 5.30
N GLY A 317 0.46 11.71 6.57
CA GLY A 317 1.45 12.62 7.10
C GLY A 317 1.71 12.41 8.59
N PRO A 318 2.22 13.43 9.30
CA PRO A 318 2.56 13.30 10.70
C PRO A 318 1.37 12.87 11.59
N GLY A 319 1.46 11.62 12.09
CA GLY A 319 0.47 11.00 12.97
C GLY A 319 -0.52 10.07 12.31
N GLY A 320 -0.61 10.04 10.97
CA GLY A 320 -1.55 9.18 10.25
C GLY A 320 -2.14 9.86 9.02
N VAL A 321 -3.46 10.01 8.93
CA VAL A 321 -4.14 10.66 7.80
C VAL A 321 -4.74 12.00 8.25
N LEU A 322 -4.21 13.10 7.74
CA LEU A 322 -4.75 14.43 7.96
C LEU A 322 -5.98 14.62 7.07
N VAL A 323 -7.05 15.14 7.64
CA VAL A 323 -8.28 15.53 6.93
C VAL A 323 -8.23 17.05 6.73
N ILE A 324 -8.10 17.48 5.46
CA ILE A 324 -7.82 18.87 5.10
C ILE A 324 -8.91 19.37 4.15
N SER A 325 -9.51 20.53 4.43
CA SER A 325 -10.48 21.13 3.51
C SER A 325 -9.83 21.61 2.21
N PRO A 326 -10.59 21.83 1.12
CA PRO A 326 -10.06 22.38 -0.14
C PRO A 326 -9.35 23.73 0.03
N GLU A 327 -9.73 24.50 1.07
CA GLU A 327 -9.12 25.78 1.39
C GLU A 327 -7.84 25.66 2.23
N GLY A 328 -7.46 24.43 2.64
CA GLY A 328 -6.27 24.16 3.43
C GLY A 328 -6.50 24.21 4.95
N LYS A 329 -7.74 24.13 5.43
CA LYS A 329 -8.03 24.03 6.86
C LYS A 329 -7.88 22.60 7.33
N HIS A 330 -7.07 22.37 8.38
CA HIS A 330 -6.94 21.06 9.04
C HIS A 330 -8.19 20.80 9.90
N LEU A 331 -8.97 19.79 9.53
CA LEU A 331 -10.23 19.43 10.19
C LEU A 331 -10.02 18.41 11.32
N GLY A 332 -8.95 17.62 11.23
CA GLY A 332 -8.58 16.60 12.19
C GLY A 332 -7.63 15.57 11.58
N THR A 333 -7.27 14.55 12.38
CA THR A 333 -6.33 13.50 11.96
C THR A 333 -6.87 12.12 12.37
N ILE A 334 -6.84 11.16 11.45
CA ILE A 334 -7.00 9.74 11.77
C ILE A 334 -5.63 9.26 12.26
N LEU A 335 -5.47 9.12 13.58
CA LEU A 335 -4.20 8.78 14.23
C LEU A 335 -4.00 7.26 14.19
N THR A 336 -3.07 6.79 13.36
CA THR A 336 -2.80 5.35 13.13
C THR A 336 -1.73 4.77 14.03
N GLU A 337 -1.03 5.61 14.83
CA GLU A 337 0.13 5.25 15.67
C GLU A 337 1.36 4.76 14.88
N ASN A 338 1.24 4.63 13.56
CA ASN A 338 2.29 4.21 12.64
C ASN A 338 2.52 5.25 11.54
N GLY A 339 3.66 5.18 10.87
CA GLY A 339 3.87 5.93 9.63
C GLY A 339 2.87 5.43 8.59
N THR A 340 1.95 6.31 8.15
CA THR A 340 0.96 5.96 7.14
C THR A 340 1.45 6.43 5.79
N ALA A 341 1.64 5.47 4.89
CA ALA A 341 2.22 5.73 3.58
C ALA A 341 1.16 6.22 2.59
N ASN A 342 0.02 5.52 2.45
CA ASN A 342 -0.98 5.89 1.46
C ASN A 342 -2.41 5.52 1.94
N CYS A 343 -3.42 5.93 1.17
CA CYS A 343 -4.80 5.58 1.44
C CYS A 343 -5.61 5.42 0.15
N ALA A 344 -6.76 4.77 0.23
CA ALA A 344 -7.72 4.62 -0.86
C ALA A 344 -9.14 4.53 -0.31
N PHE A 345 -10.10 5.03 -1.06
CA PHE A 345 -11.52 4.78 -0.80
C PHE A 345 -11.99 3.51 -1.53
N ASP A 346 -13.04 2.86 -1.01
CA ASP A 346 -13.88 2.02 -1.85
C ASP A 346 -14.72 2.88 -2.81
N ALA A 347 -15.44 2.25 -3.75
CA ALA A 347 -16.16 2.97 -4.80
C ALA A 347 -17.26 3.90 -4.28
N ASP A 348 -17.89 3.53 -3.17
CA ASP A 348 -18.97 4.30 -2.53
C ASP A 348 -18.47 5.29 -1.47
N GLU A 349 -17.14 5.38 -1.24
CA GLU A 349 -16.50 6.17 -0.18
C GLU A 349 -17.01 5.84 1.24
N LYS A 350 -17.46 4.58 1.46
CA LYS A 350 -17.92 4.09 2.77
C LYS A 350 -16.78 3.75 3.70
N TYR A 351 -15.62 3.42 3.16
CA TYR A 351 -14.41 3.11 3.89
C TYR A 351 -13.21 3.86 3.32
N LEU A 352 -12.35 4.32 4.22
CA LEU A 352 -10.99 4.68 3.88
C LEU A 352 -10.07 3.54 4.30
N TYR A 353 -9.39 2.93 3.34
CA TYR A 353 -8.30 1.98 3.57
C TYR A 353 -6.98 2.74 3.68
N MET A 354 -6.11 2.28 4.57
CA MET A 354 -4.83 2.93 4.86
C MET A 354 -3.72 1.88 4.91
N THR A 355 -2.66 2.11 4.17
CA THR A 355 -1.41 1.36 4.27
C THR A 355 -0.50 2.09 5.26
N ALA A 356 -0.16 1.42 6.36
CA ALA A 356 0.53 2.06 7.48
C ALA A 356 1.65 1.16 8.01
N ASP A 357 2.88 1.42 7.52
CA ASP A 357 4.06 0.60 7.86
C ASP A 357 3.79 -0.89 7.57
N ALA A 358 3.73 -1.74 8.58
CA ALA A 358 3.49 -3.16 8.45
C ALA A 358 2.00 -3.55 8.41
N TYR A 359 1.07 -2.59 8.30
CA TYR A 359 -0.37 -2.83 8.47
C TYR A 359 -1.19 -2.37 7.26
N LEU A 360 -2.25 -3.13 6.99
CA LEU A 360 -3.42 -2.67 6.26
C LEU A 360 -4.52 -2.37 7.27
N MET A 361 -5.06 -1.16 7.23
CA MET A 361 -6.10 -0.68 8.14
C MET A 361 -7.28 -0.11 7.35
N ARG A 362 -8.44 0.03 8.01
CA ARG A 362 -9.57 0.81 7.46
C ARG A 362 -10.32 1.55 8.56
N ILE A 363 -11.06 2.56 8.13
CA ILE A 363 -12.02 3.28 8.98
C ILE A 363 -13.30 3.52 8.18
N ALA A 364 -14.46 3.38 8.84
CA ALA A 364 -15.74 3.69 8.21
C ALA A 364 -15.92 5.20 8.04
N LEU A 365 -16.48 5.60 6.90
CA LEU A 365 -16.90 6.95 6.57
C LEU A 365 -18.45 7.03 6.54
N LYS A 366 -19.00 8.23 6.29
CA LYS A 366 -20.46 8.48 6.24
C LYS A 366 -20.98 8.55 4.81
#